data_7c525304c108cc51daedce47d26ab1c8
#
_entry.id   7c525304c108cc51daedce47d26ab1c8
#
_cell.length_a   1.000
_cell.length_b   1.000
_cell.length_c   1.000
_cell.angle_alpha   90.00
_cell.angle_beta   90.00
_cell.angle_gamma   90.00
#
_symmetry.space_group_name_H-M   'P 1'
#
loop_
_entity.id
_entity.type
_entity.pdbx_description
1 polymer ?
#
loop_
_entity_poly.entity_id
_entity_poly.type
_entity_poly.pdbx_seq_one_letter_code
_entity_poly.pdbx_strand_id
1 'polypeptide(L)'
;VKKSTMALNTNNSQHIHLAQGLIFVFSFFNHYMFQKSIELFNRAQQSIPGGVNSPVRAFKSVGGTPVFIKKAKGAYMFDEDGNRYIDYINSWGPMILGHAFEPVINAIREKAYDSTSFGTPTQLEIEMAELIKSMVPNVDLIRMVNSGTEACMSAIRLARGYTGRNKIIKFEGCYHGHADSFLVKAGSGMATLDIQHVPGITTGVSNDTLTAPYNDIEAVEKLIHGNREEVAAIIIEPVAGNMGCIPPAPGFLEALRYLCDSEKIVFIFDEVMTGFRLAPGGAQERLNIAADLVTYGKIIGAGMPVGAFGGKKEIMQHIAPLGNVYQAGTLSGNPIALIAGYTLLKVLKENPLIYNELEEKTNSLHQGMTRVFQEMGIDHTINRVGSMISIHFTKNPVINFATAAIANNEFFKKFFHAMLKRGIYLPPSAFETWFVGNALSTDDIHQTLDAANESLREIF
;
A
#
# COMPACT_ATOMS: atom_id res chain seq x y z
N VAL A 1 -2.20 38.54 67.61
CA VAL A 1 -0.76 38.27 67.61
C VAL A 1 -0.43 37.21 66.57
N LYS A 2 0.53 37.50 65.70
CA LYS A 2 1.15 36.76 64.61
C LYS A 2 0.37 36.59 63.29
N LYS A 3 0.66 37.48 62.35
CA LYS A 3 0.51 37.33 60.90
C LYS A 3 1.46 36.25 60.40
N SER A 4 0.95 35.30 59.63
CA SER A 4 1.74 34.42 58.81
C SER A 4 1.52 34.80 57.34
N THR A 5 2.54 35.34 56.73
CA THR A 5 2.60 35.68 55.31
C THR A 5 2.77 34.41 54.47
N MET A 6 1.84 34.17 53.59
CA MET A 6 1.89 33.09 52.59
C MET A 6 2.64 33.64 51.34
N ALA A 7 3.84 33.12 51.10
CA ALA A 7 4.60 33.42 49.89
C ALA A 7 3.96 32.62 48.73
N LEU A 8 3.33 33.31 47.77
CA LEU A 8 2.81 32.77 46.53
C LEU A 8 3.96 32.41 45.58
N ASN A 9 3.97 31.20 45.17
CA ASN A 9 4.94 30.55 44.29
C ASN A 9 4.80 31.09 42.85
N THR A 10 5.67 32.06 42.45
CA THR A 10 5.65 32.74 41.14
C THR A 10 6.25 31.92 40.00
N ASN A 11 6.71 30.70 40.26
CA ASN A 11 7.34 29.87 39.22
C ASN A 11 6.36 29.10 38.32
N ASN A 12 5.10 28.93 38.71
CA ASN A 12 4.13 28.19 37.88
C ASN A 12 3.52 29.03 36.73
N SER A 13 3.48 30.35 36.85
CA SER A 13 2.91 31.24 35.82
C SER A 13 3.85 31.42 34.62
N GLN A 14 5.17 31.42 34.83
CA GLN A 14 6.13 31.57 33.73
C GLN A 14 6.20 30.33 32.83
N HIS A 15 6.08 29.12 33.40
CA HIS A 15 6.03 27.88 32.61
C HIS A 15 4.73 27.73 31.80
N ILE A 16 3.60 28.22 32.30
CA ILE A 16 2.31 28.20 31.57
C ILE A 16 2.35 29.23 30.43
N HIS A 17 2.93 30.39 30.59
CA HIS A 17 3.06 31.38 29.51
C HIS A 17 4.08 30.98 28.44
N LEU A 18 5.16 30.28 28.79
CA LEU A 18 6.12 29.74 27.84
C LEU A 18 5.49 28.57 27.02
N ALA A 19 4.73 27.68 27.66
CA ALA A 19 4.01 26.61 26.97
C ALA A 19 2.91 27.16 26.06
N GLN A 20 2.15 28.15 26.48
CA GLN A 20 1.13 28.82 25.66
C GLN A 20 1.76 29.64 24.52
N GLY A 21 2.88 30.32 24.74
CA GLY A 21 3.64 31.01 23.70
C GLY A 21 4.22 30.06 22.65
N LEU A 22 4.76 28.91 23.07
CA LEU A 22 5.25 27.87 22.18
C LEU A 22 4.12 27.25 21.35
N ILE A 23 2.98 26.95 21.96
CA ILE A 23 1.80 26.42 21.25
C ILE A 23 1.28 27.45 20.24
N PHE A 24 1.28 28.75 20.58
CA PHE A 24 0.83 29.80 19.69
C PHE A 24 1.80 30.04 18.52
N VAL A 25 3.11 30.00 18.76
CA VAL A 25 4.15 30.09 17.72
C VAL A 25 4.13 28.87 16.81
N PHE A 26 3.96 27.66 17.37
CA PHE A 26 3.81 26.42 16.59
C PHE A 26 2.55 26.42 15.72
N SER A 27 1.42 26.92 16.25
CA SER A 27 0.19 27.08 15.49
C SER A 27 0.34 28.10 14.36
N PHE A 28 1.06 29.18 14.60
CA PHE A 28 1.30 30.25 13.63
C PHE A 28 2.23 29.80 12.49
N PHE A 29 3.33 29.09 12.79
CA PHE A 29 4.26 28.55 11.78
C PHE A 29 3.60 27.48 10.91
N ASN A 30 2.81 26.57 11.49
CA ASN A 30 2.03 25.60 10.72
C ASN A 30 0.98 26.26 9.81
N HIS A 31 0.41 27.36 10.23
CA HIS A 31 -0.60 28.07 9.45
C HIS A 31 -0.02 28.69 8.17
N TYR A 32 1.20 29.24 8.24
CA TYR A 32 1.86 29.81 7.05
C TYR A 32 2.40 28.74 6.09
N MET A 33 2.79 27.56 6.59
CA MET A 33 3.42 26.52 5.79
C MET A 33 2.44 25.74 4.90
N PHE A 34 1.15 25.69 5.25
CA PHE A 34 0.12 24.91 4.56
C PHE A 34 -1.17 25.71 4.30
N GLN A 35 -1.08 27.02 4.13
CA GLN A 35 -2.26 27.88 4.01
C GLN A 35 -3.15 27.51 2.82
N LYS A 36 -2.56 27.32 1.63
CA LYS A 36 -3.32 26.91 0.45
C LYS A 36 -3.91 25.51 0.59
N SER A 37 -3.17 24.59 1.19
CA SER A 37 -3.66 23.26 1.47
C SER A 37 -4.87 23.29 2.41
N ILE A 38 -4.87 24.15 3.45
CA ILE A 38 -6.02 24.37 4.34
C ILE A 38 -7.22 24.92 3.56
N GLU A 39 -7.03 25.95 2.75
CA GLU A 39 -8.09 26.56 1.93
C GLU A 39 -8.69 25.53 0.94
N LEU A 40 -7.83 24.75 0.26
CA LEU A 40 -8.24 23.73 -0.69
C LEU A 40 -8.97 22.58 -0.01
N PHE A 41 -8.53 22.14 1.17
CA PHE A 41 -9.20 21.08 1.91
C PHE A 41 -10.60 21.51 2.37
N ASN A 42 -10.75 22.73 2.91
CA ASN A 42 -12.05 23.29 3.27
C ASN A 42 -13.00 23.37 2.08
N ARG A 43 -12.49 23.76 0.92
CA ARG A 43 -13.25 23.78 -0.34
C ARG A 43 -13.60 22.37 -0.83
N ALA A 44 -12.65 21.42 -0.74
CA ALA A 44 -12.86 20.04 -1.16
C ALA A 44 -13.97 19.35 -0.34
N GLN A 45 -14.05 19.62 0.96
CA GLN A 45 -15.09 19.06 1.84
C GLN A 45 -16.51 19.49 1.46
N GLN A 46 -16.67 20.57 0.71
CA GLN A 46 -17.98 21.02 0.21
C GLN A 46 -18.46 20.22 -1.03
N SER A 47 -17.54 19.54 -1.73
CA SER A 47 -17.85 18.88 -3.01
C SER A 47 -17.52 17.38 -3.00
N ILE A 48 -16.64 16.92 -2.12
CA ILE A 48 -16.13 15.56 -2.06
C ILE A 48 -16.32 15.04 -0.63
N PRO A 49 -16.93 13.87 -0.41
CA PRO A 49 -17.11 13.29 0.91
C PRO A 49 -15.79 13.22 1.69
N GLY A 50 -15.70 13.95 2.82
CA GLY A 50 -14.49 14.08 3.62
C GLY A 50 -13.32 14.80 2.92
N GLY A 51 -13.57 15.47 1.79
CA GLY A 51 -12.58 16.24 1.03
C GLY A 51 -11.60 15.40 0.20
N VAL A 52 -11.79 14.08 0.09
CA VAL A 52 -10.84 13.15 -0.55
C VAL A 52 -11.54 12.04 -1.31
N ASN A 53 -10.91 11.51 -2.36
CA ASN A 53 -11.37 10.36 -3.13
C ASN A 53 -10.87 9.01 -2.59
N SER A 54 -10.09 9.02 -1.48
CA SER A 54 -9.68 7.81 -0.76
C SER A 54 -9.44 8.16 0.72
N PRO A 55 -10.02 7.40 1.68
CA PRO A 55 -10.08 7.78 3.09
C PRO A 55 -8.73 8.09 3.75
N VAL A 56 -7.69 7.32 3.44
CA VAL A 56 -6.35 7.49 4.02
C VAL A 56 -5.74 8.87 3.71
N ARG A 57 -6.13 9.49 2.60
CA ARG A 57 -5.65 10.82 2.18
C ARG A 57 -6.15 11.97 3.05
N ALA A 58 -7.18 11.72 3.89
CA ALA A 58 -7.77 12.74 4.76
C ALA A 58 -6.99 12.99 6.07
N PHE A 59 -5.83 12.35 6.27
CA PHE A 59 -4.99 12.49 7.48
C PHE A 59 -5.68 12.09 8.80
N LYS A 60 -6.78 11.35 8.76
CA LYS A 60 -7.50 10.98 9.99
C LYS A 60 -6.62 10.23 11.00
N SER A 61 -5.73 9.35 10.55
CA SER A 61 -4.82 8.61 11.43
C SER A 61 -3.77 9.48 12.10
N VAL A 62 -3.30 10.50 11.43
CA VAL A 62 -2.21 11.35 11.94
C VAL A 62 -2.71 12.71 12.41
N GLY A 63 -3.93 13.10 12.04
CA GLY A 63 -4.50 14.41 12.31
C GLY A 63 -3.96 15.50 11.39
N GLY A 64 -4.43 16.74 11.61
CA GLY A 64 -4.04 17.87 10.79
C GLY A 64 -4.74 17.96 9.44
N THR A 65 -4.23 18.82 8.56
CA THR A 65 -4.78 19.05 7.22
C THR A 65 -3.93 18.32 6.17
N PRO A 66 -4.54 17.60 5.22
CA PRO A 66 -3.81 16.98 4.12
C PRO A 66 -3.10 18.01 3.25
N VAL A 67 -1.90 17.67 2.80
CA VAL A 67 -1.13 18.50 1.87
C VAL A 67 -1.67 18.31 0.46
N PHE A 68 -1.94 19.41 -0.25
CA PHE A 68 -2.42 19.38 -1.64
C PHE A 68 -1.24 19.48 -2.60
N ILE A 69 -0.96 18.39 -3.30
CA ILE A 69 0.18 18.28 -4.21
C ILE A 69 -0.18 18.88 -5.57
N LYS A 70 0.70 19.75 -6.07
CA LYS A 70 0.61 20.41 -7.36
C LYS A 70 1.30 19.66 -8.48
N LYS A 71 2.50 19.12 -8.20
CA LYS A 71 3.32 18.38 -9.16
C LYS A 71 4.28 17.45 -8.45
N ALA A 72 4.80 16.47 -9.19
CA ALA A 72 5.86 15.61 -8.69
C ALA A 72 6.84 15.27 -9.82
N LYS A 73 8.12 15.05 -9.49
CA LYS A 73 9.17 14.65 -10.43
C LYS A 73 10.28 13.89 -9.71
N GLY A 74 10.70 12.75 -10.25
CA GLY A 74 11.73 11.91 -9.62
C GLY A 74 11.31 11.47 -8.23
N ALA A 75 12.14 11.74 -7.22
CA ALA A 75 11.88 11.42 -5.82
C ALA A 75 11.02 12.47 -5.08
N TYR A 76 10.59 13.53 -5.75
CA TYR A 76 10.04 14.70 -5.07
C TYR A 76 8.59 14.99 -5.43
N MET A 77 7.82 15.38 -4.41
CA MET A 77 6.51 16.03 -4.55
C MET A 77 6.61 17.52 -4.19
N PHE A 78 5.77 18.33 -4.81
CA PHE A 78 5.67 19.78 -4.57
C PHE A 78 4.22 20.13 -4.32
N ASP A 79 3.93 20.81 -3.22
CA ASP A 79 2.57 21.21 -2.87
C ASP A 79 2.16 22.55 -3.50
N GLU A 80 0.91 22.96 -3.26
CA GLU A 80 0.37 24.24 -3.74
C GLU A 80 0.93 25.44 -2.97
N ASP A 81 1.50 25.23 -1.79
CA ASP A 81 2.16 26.24 -0.99
C ASP A 81 3.62 26.48 -1.43
N GLY A 82 4.17 25.59 -2.28
CA GLY A 82 5.53 25.67 -2.82
C GLY A 82 6.57 24.85 -2.05
N ASN A 83 6.16 24.10 -1.05
CA ASN A 83 7.06 23.20 -0.32
C ASN A 83 7.44 21.99 -1.16
N ARG A 84 8.66 21.48 -0.95
CA ARG A 84 9.20 20.26 -1.59
C ARG A 84 9.32 19.15 -0.55
N TYR A 85 8.94 17.95 -0.95
CA TYR A 85 9.01 16.76 -0.11
C TYR A 85 9.75 15.63 -0.82
N ILE A 86 10.62 14.90 -0.10
CA ILE A 86 11.07 13.56 -0.49
C ILE A 86 9.90 12.62 -0.24
N ASP A 87 9.51 11.86 -1.26
CA ASP A 87 8.28 11.06 -1.25
C ASP A 87 8.55 9.58 -0.93
N TYR A 88 8.01 9.10 0.18
CA TYR A 88 8.00 7.69 0.55
C TYR A 88 6.64 7.01 0.35
N ILE A 89 5.64 7.73 -0.21
CA ILE A 89 4.35 7.15 -0.61
C ILE A 89 4.48 6.52 -2.00
N ASN A 90 5.23 7.17 -2.91
CA ASN A 90 5.39 6.75 -4.30
C ASN A 90 4.05 6.38 -4.96
N SER A 91 3.02 7.23 -4.72
CA SER A 91 1.64 7.01 -5.18
C SER A 91 1.04 5.66 -4.74
N TRP A 92 1.43 5.16 -3.55
CA TRP A 92 1.09 3.84 -3.00
C TRP A 92 1.73 2.68 -3.78
N GLY A 93 2.88 2.93 -4.39
CA GLY A 93 3.72 1.92 -5.00
C GLY A 93 4.01 2.03 -6.50
N PRO A 94 3.14 2.57 -7.37
CA PRO A 94 3.39 2.56 -8.82
C PRO A 94 4.64 3.34 -9.27
N MET A 95 5.10 4.34 -8.52
CA MET A 95 6.23 5.19 -8.92
C MET A 95 7.61 4.57 -8.60
N ILE A 96 7.80 3.29 -8.93
CA ILE A 96 9.05 2.56 -8.62
C ILE A 96 10.30 3.22 -9.24
N LEU A 97 10.18 3.84 -10.43
CA LEU A 97 11.25 4.60 -11.09
C LEU A 97 11.17 6.12 -10.82
N GLY A 98 10.29 6.54 -9.91
CA GLY A 98 10.05 7.93 -9.58
C GLY A 98 8.91 8.57 -10.38
N HIS A 99 8.51 9.75 -9.94
CA HIS A 99 7.44 10.53 -10.57
C HIS A 99 7.84 11.08 -11.93
N ALA A 100 6.87 11.18 -12.84
CA ALA A 100 7.03 11.73 -14.18
C ALA A 100 8.24 11.12 -14.91
N PHE A 101 8.39 9.80 -14.83
CA PHE A 101 9.45 9.07 -15.52
C PHE A 101 9.33 9.29 -17.02
N GLU A 102 10.35 9.92 -17.61
CA GLU A 102 10.27 10.51 -18.95
C GLU A 102 9.87 9.52 -20.05
N PRO A 103 10.38 8.27 -20.11
CA PRO A 103 9.95 7.30 -21.12
C PRO A 103 8.46 7.02 -21.06
N VAL A 104 7.85 6.91 -19.86
CA VAL A 104 6.41 6.67 -19.67
C VAL A 104 5.61 7.90 -20.11
N ILE A 105 6.04 9.11 -19.71
CA ILE A 105 5.34 10.36 -20.09
C ILE A 105 5.35 10.57 -21.60
N ASN A 106 6.47 10.30 -22.28
CA ASN A 106 6.59 10.40 -23.72
C ASN A 106 5.68 9.38 -24.43
N ALA A 107 5.67 8.13 -23.97
CA ALA A 107 4.81 7.08 -24.53
C ALA A 107 3.31 7.42 -24.38
N ILE A 108 2.89 7.94 -23.22
CA ILE A 108 1.51 8.43 -23.00
C ILE A 108 1.19 9.55 -23.98
N ARG A 109 2.07 10.55 -24.09
CA ARG A 109 1.86 11.71 -24.96
C ARG A 109 1.69 11.30 -26.42
N GLU A 110 2.56 10.43 -26.92
CA GLU A 110 2.49 9.93 -28.29
C GLU A 110 1.21 9.13 -28.53
N LYS A 111 0.88 8.20 -27.61
CA LYS A 111 -0.30 7.35 -27.74
C LYS A 111 -1.62 8.12 -27.65
N ALA A 112 -1.64 9.22 -26.91
CA ALA A 112 -2.84 10.05 -26.78
C ALA A 112 -3.29 10.70 -28.11
N TYR A 113 -2.38 10.89 -29.07
CA TYR A 113 -2.76 11.37 -30.41
C TYR A 113 -3.52 10.35 -31.25
N ASP A 114 -3.34 9.04 -30.98
CA ASP A 114 -4.09 8.00 -31.69
C ASP A 114 -5.55 7.91 -31.21
N SER A 115 -5.77 7.93 -29.93
CA SER A 115 -7.05 8.03 -29.20
C SER A 115 -6.86 7.67 -27.72
N THR A 116 -7.78 8.09 -26.87
CA THR A 116 -7.81 7.73 -25.45
C THR A 116 -8.54 6.42 -25.18
N SER A 117 -9.38 5.94 -26.10
CA SER A 117 -10.12 4.67 -25.97
C SER A 117 -10.71 4.27 -27.33
N PHE A 118 -10.79 2.97 -27.61
CA PHE A 118 -11.35 2.45 -28.86
C PHE A 118 -12.63 1.61 -28.67
N GLY A 119 -12.79 0.93 -27.53
CA GLY A 119 -13.89 -0.02 -27.31
C GLY A 119 -13.79 -1.29 -28.18
N THR A 120 -12.59 -1.57 -28.71
CA THR A 120 -12.26 -2.73 -29.55
C THR A 120 -10.87 -3.27 -29.17
N PRO A 121 -10.56 -4.55 -29.48
CA PRO A 121 -9.23 -5.11 -29.23
C PRO A 121 -8.12 -4.32 -29.93
N THR A 122 -6.95 -4.27 -29.31
CA THR A 122 -5.75 -3.61 -29.85
C THR A 122 -4.53 -4.54 -29.79
N GLN A 123 -3.55 -4.29 -30.65
CA GLN A 123 -2.26 -5.01 -30.62
C GLN A 123 -1.55 -4.86 -29.26
N LEU A 124 -1.64 -3.66 -28.66
CA LEU A 124 -0.99 -3.36 -27.37
C LEU A 124 -1.51 -4.23 -26.22
N GLU A 125 -2.78 -4.69 -26.28
CA GLU A 125 -3.33 -5.64 -25.30
C GLU A 125 -2.60 -6.99 -25.36
N ILE A 126 -2.29 -7.46 -26.59
CA ILE A 126 -1.53 -8.69 -26.81
C ILE A 126 -0.10 -8.52 -26.31
N GLU A 127 0.57 -7.46 -26.70
CA GLU A 127 1.95 -7.16 -26.29
C GLU A 127 2.11 -7.05 -24.77
N MET A 128 1.15 -6.38 -24.09
CA MET A 128 1.12 -6.28 -22.63
C MET A 128 0.94 -7.63 -21.97
N ALA A 129 0.03 -8.48 -22.47
CA ALA A 129 -0.21 -9.81 -21.97
C ALA A 129 1.04 -10.70 -22.13
N GLU A 130 1.68 -10.66 -23.30
CA GLU A 130 2.90 -11.42 -23.60
C GLU A 130 4.08 -10.95 -22.75
N LEU A 131 4.22 -9.62 -22.52
CA LEU A 131 5.25 -9.08 -21.65
C LEU A 131 5.09 -9.60 -20.22
N ILE A 132 3.89 -9.51 -19.64
CA ILE A 132 3.62 -10.02 -18.28
C ILE A 132 3.91 -11.53 -18.21
N LYS A 133 3.42 -12.32 -19.15
CA LYS A 133 3.68 -13.77 -19.20
C LYS A 133 5.17 -14.10 -19.29
N SER A 134 5.95 -13.28 -20.00
CA SER A 134 7.40 -13.49 -20.12
C SER A 134 8.17 -13.16 -18.83
N MET A 135 7.56 -12.38 -17.93
CA MET A 135 8.12 -12.02 -16.61
C MET A 135 7.63 -12.95 -15.50
N VAL A 136 6.44 -13.55 -15.65
CA VAL A 136 5.79 -14.40 -14.64
C VAL A 136 5.41 -15.75 -15.26
N PRO A 137 6.29 -16.77 -15.23
CA PRO A 137 6.14 -18.01 -16.00
C PRO A 137 4.90 -18.85 -15.69
N ASN A 138 4.33 -18.76 -14.48
CA ASN A 138 3.11 -19.48 -14.10
C ASN A 138 1.79 -18.77 -14.48
N VAL A 139 1.86 -17.67 -15.23
CA VAL A 139 0.70 -16.97 -15.79
C VAL A 139 0.52 -17.40 -17.26
N ASP A 140 -0.34 -18.37 -17.51
CA ASP A 140 -0.63 -18.85 -18.86
C ASP A 140 -1.54 -17.90 -19.64
N LEU A 141 -2.58 -17.36 -18.95
CA LEU A 141 -3.54 -16.41 -19.49
C LEU A 141 -3.74 -15.25 -18.51
N ILE A 142 -4.00 -14.05 -19.05
CA ILE A 142 -4.24 -12.84 -18.27
C ILE A 142 -5.41 -12.03 -18.84
N ARG A 143 -6.16 -11.37 -17.99
CA ARG A 143 -7.25 -10.46 -18.34
C ARG A 143 -7.02 -9.11 -17.68
N MET A 144 -7.05 -8.04 -18.50
CA MET A 144 -6.94 -6.66 -18.02
C MET A 144 -8.27 -6.17 -17.42
N VAL A 145 -8.17 -5.35 -16.39
CA VAL A 145 -9.26 -4.63 -15.72
C VAL A 145 -8.78 -3.21 -15.37
N ASN A 146 -9.57 -2.41 -14.63
CA ASN A 146 -9.23 -0.99 -14.40
C ASN A 146 -8.65 -0.69 -13.00
N SER A 147 -8.64 -1.66 -12.11
CA SER A 147 -8.10 -1.50 -10.74
C SER A 147 -7.72 -2.83 -10.11
N GLY A 148 -6.90 -2.78 -9.04
CA GLY A 148 -6.63 -3.94 -8.20
C GLY A 148 -7.90 -4.52 -7.56
N THR A 149 -8.86 -3.68 -7.19
CA THR A 149 -10.18 -4.12 -6.68
C THR A 149 -10.91 -4.99 -7.69
N GLU A 150 -10.99 -4.54 -8.96
CA GLU A 150 -11.60 -5.33 -10.03
C GLU A 150 -10.85 -6.64 -10.29
N ALA A 151 -9.52 -6.61 -10.22
CA ALA A 151 -8.69 -7.80 -10.38
C ALA A 151 -8.98 -8.84 -9.29
N CYS A 152 -8.93 -8.46 -8.02
CA CYS A 152 -9.21 -9.35 -6.89
C CYS A 152 -10.67 -9.85 -6.90
N MET A 153 -11.64 -8.96 -7.15
CA MET A 153 -13.06 -9.31 -7.28
C MET A 153 -13.29 -10.34 -8.39
N SER A 154 -12.62 -10.17 -9.53
CA SER A 154 -12.74 -11.08 -10.66
C SER A 154 -12.06 -12.42 -10.39
N ALA A 155 -10.91 -12.42 -9.72
CA ALA A 155 -10.19 -13.62 -9.35
C ALA A 155 -10.99 -14.52 -8.38
N ILE A 156 -11.62 -13.94 -7.33
CA ILE A 156 -12.46 -14.76 -6.43
C ILE A 156 -13.76 -15.22 -7.11
N ARG A 157 -14.36 -14.41 -8.00
CA ARG A 157 -15.52 -14.86 -8.79
C ARG A 157 -15.12 -16.04 -9.69
N LEU A 158 -13.97 -15.96 -10.31
CA LEU A 158 -13.45 -17.04 -11.15
C LEU A 158 -13.18 -18.31 -10.33
N ALA A 159 -12.54 -18.18 -9.17
CA ALA A 159 -12.28 -19.31 -8.27
C ALA A 159 -13.58 -20.00 -7.82
N ARG A 160 -14.61 -19.22 -7.46
CA ARG A 160 -15.95 -19.73 -7.13
C ARG A 160 -16.58 -20.46 -8.33
N GLY A 161 -16.52 -19.87 -9.52
CA GLY A 161 -17.06 -20.46 -10.74
C GLY A 161 -16.32 -21.74 -11.17
N TYR A 162 -15.01 -21.82 -10.96
CA TYR A 162 -14.19 -22.98 -11.25
C TYR A 162 -14.43 -24.13 -10.26
N THR A 163 -14.46 -23.84 -8.96
CA THR A 163 -14.60 -24.86 -7.92
C THR A 163 -16.05 -25.26 -7.63
N GLY A 164 -17.03 -24.44 -7.98
CA GLY A 164 -18.43 -24.58 -7.58
C GLY A 164 -18.68 -24.29 -6.09
N ARG A 165 -17.70 -23.74 -5.37
CA ARG A 165 -17.75 -23.45 -3.94
C ARG A 165 -17.98 -21.96 -3.70
N ASN A 166 -18.45 -21.57 -2.50
CA ASN A 166 -18.85 -20.17 -2.23
C ASN A 166 -17.88 -19.39 -1.33
N LYS A 167 -17.28 -20.05 -0.34
CA LYS A 167 -16.48 -19.38 0.69
C LYS A 167 -15.07 -19.05 0.23
N ILE A 168 -14.54 -17.95 0.76
CA ILE A 168 -13.13 -17.59 0.60
C ILE A 168 -12.49 -17.40 1.97
N ILE A 169 -11.19 -17.64 2.06
CA ILE A 169 -10.36 -17.28 3.20
C ILE A 169 -9.49 -16.11 2.79
N LYS A 170 -9.48 -15.05 3.61
CA LYS A 170 -8.55 -13.93 3.54
C LYS A 170 -7.86 -13.72 4.88
N PHE A 171 -6.89 -12.82 4.96
CA PHE A 171 -6.14 -12.56 6.19
C PHE A 171 -6.47 -11.20 6.80
N GLU A 172 -6.54 -11.16 8.14
CA GLU A 172 -6.73 -9.93 8.89
C GLU A 172 -5.63 -8.92 8.56
N GLY A 173 -6.01 -7.65 8.38
CA GLY A 173 -5.07 -6.60 8.01
C GLY A 173 -4.69 -6.55 6.53
N CYS A 174 -4.92 -7.61 5.73
CA CYS A 174 -4.74 -7.57 4.29
C CYS A 174 -5.86 -6.80 3.60
N TYR A 175 -5.52 -6.08 2.52
CA TYR A 175 -6.44 -5.29 1.73
C TYR A 175 -6.43 -5.73 0.26
N HIS A 176 -7.58 -6.15 -0.24
CA HIS A 176 -7.76 -6.64 -1.61
C HIS A 176 -8.72 -5.77 -2.44
N GLY A 177 -8.82 -4.48 -2.08
CA GLY A 177 -9.79 -3.57 -2.66
C GLY A 177 -11.08 -3.46 -1.85
N HIS A 178 -12.05 -2.72 -2.40
CA HIS A 178 -13.28 -2.34 -1.70
C HIS A 178 -14.54 -3.07 -2.19
N ALA A 179 -14.37 -4.24 -2.84
CA ALA A 179 -15.51 -5.14 -3.09
C ALA A 179 -15.98 -5.76 -1.75
N ASP A 180 -17.28 -5.97 -1.61
CA ASP A 180 -17.92 -6.37 -0.36
C ASP A 180 -17.23 -7.56 0.33
N SER A 181 -16.85 -8.59 -0.44
CA SER A 181 -16.15 -9.78 0.09
C SER A 181 -14.82 -9.44 0.78
N PHE A 182 -14.21 -8.30 0.51
CA PHE A 182 -12.90 -7.93 1.06
C PHE A 182 -12.98 -6.98 2.25
N LEU A 183 -14.14 -6.39 2.52
CA LEU A 183 -14.32 -5.41 3.59
C LEU A 183 -14.61 -6.05 4.96
N VAL A 184 -14.58 -7.36 5.05
CA VAL A 184 -14.64 -8.08 6.34
C VAL A 184 -13.23 -8.09 6.94
N LYS A 185 -13.05 -7.48 8.13
CA LYS A 185 -11.75 -7.34 8.84
C LYS A 185 -10.59 -6.91 7.91
N ALA A 186 -10.83 -5.91 7.06
CA ALA A 186 -9.84 -5.40 6.11
C ALA A 186 -8.77 -4.52 6.79
N GLY A 187 -7.64 -4.28 6.08
CA GLY A 187 -6.41 -3.67 6.57
C GLY A 187 -6.45 -2.18 6.93
N SER A 188 -5.37 -1.45 6.60
CA SER A 188 -5.06 -0.09 7.05
C SER A 188 -6.19 0.93 6.92
N GLY A 189 -6.94 0.91 5.83
CA GLY A 189 -8.05 1.85 5.62
C GLY A 189 -9.15 1.73 6.68
N MET A 190 -9.52 0.52 7.08
CA MET A 190 -10.52 0.28 8.13
C MET A 190 -9.93 0.48 9.53
N ALA A 191 -8.70 0.01 9.76
CA ALA A 191 -7.99 0.23 11.02
C ALA A 191 -7.79 1.74 11.29
N THR A 192 -7.47 2.50 10.24
CA THR A 192 -7.34 3.96 10.27
C THR A 192 -8.63 4.66 10.68
N LEU A 193 -9.80 4.09 10.35
CA LEU A 193 -11.12 4.66 10.63
C LEU A 193 -11.81 4.03 11.83
N ASP A 194 -11.18 3.06 12.52
CA ASP A 194 -11.76 2.27 13.62
C ASP A 194 -13.10 1.59 13.24
N ILE A 195 -13.19 1.10 12.01
CA ILE A 195 -14.40 0.46 11.48
C ILE A 195 -14.29 -1.06 11.66
N GLN A 196 -15.05 -1.62 12.60
CA GLN A 196 -15.12 -3.08 12.81
C GLN A 196 -16.07 -3.77 11.82
N HIS A 197 -17.15 -3.11 11.44
CA HIS A 197 -18.14 -3.58 10.46
C HIS A 197 -18.46 -2.46 9.48
N VAL A 198 -18.36 -2.74 8.18
CA VAL A 198 -18.71 -1.79 7.13
C VAL A 198 -20.22 -1.86 6.86
N PRO A 199 -20.98 -0.77 7.11
CA PRO A 199 -22.38 -0.72 6.75
C PRO A 199 -22.59 -0.93 5.25
N GLY A 200 -23.64 -1.65 4.88
CA GLY A 200 -23.96 -1.94 3.48
C GLY A 200 -23.52 -3.31 2.98
N ILE A 201 -22.66 -4.02 3.72
CA ILE A 201 -22.31 -5.40 3.39
C ILE A 201 -23.41 -6.32 3.88
N THR A 202 -23.90 -7.19 2.97
CA THR A 202 -24.97 -8.14 3.30
C THR A 202 -24.44 -9.30 4.14
N THR A 203 -25.32 -9.89 4.97
CA THR A 203 -24.98 -11.05 5.82
C THR A 203 -24.46 -12.24 4.99
N GLY A 204 -25.03 -12.48 3.79
CA GLY A 204 -24.58 -13.56 2.90
C GLY A 204 -23.11 -13.38 2.50
N VAL A 205 -22.71 -12.18 2.10
CA VAL A 205 -21.31 -11.90 1.75
C VAL A 205 -20.38 -12.05 2.95
N SER A 206 -20.80 -11.56 4.13
CA SER A 206 -20.00 -11.71 5.35
C SER A 206 -19.82 -13.16 5.76
N ASN A 207 -20.86 -14.00 5.64
CA ASN A 207 -20.79 -15.42 5.99
C ASN A 207 -19.91 -16.23 5.02
N ASP A 208 -19.79 -15.78 3.77
CA ASP A 208 -18.97 -16.41 2.75
C ASP A 208 -17.50 -15.93 2.78
N THR A 209 -17.16 -15.02 3.70
CA THR A 209 -15.78 -14.51 3.86
C THR A 209 -15.21 -14.90 5.21
N LEU A 210 -14.36 -15.90 5.22
CA LEU A 210 -13.63 -16.37 6.38
C LEU A 210 -12.34 -15.56 6.55
N THR A 211 -11.96 -15.27 7.80
CA THR A 211 -10.75 -14.49 8.11
C THR A 211 -9.83 -15.25 9.05
N ALA A 212 -8.55 -15.33 8.72
CA ALA A 212 -7.49 -15.89 9.56
C ALA A 212 -6.47 -14.81 9.93
N PRO A 213 -5.77 -14.90 11.07
CA PRO A 213 -4.59 -14.10 11.32
C PRO A 213 -3.49 -14.39 10.30
N TYR A 214 -2.75 -13.38 9.88
CA TYR A 214 -1.59 -13.56 9.01
C TYR A 214 -0.48 -14.30 9.79
N ASN A 215 0.26 -15.19 9.13
CA ASN A 215 1.29 -16.05 9.74
C ASN A 215 0.78 -17.10 10.77
N ASP A 216 -0.52 -17.44 10.73
CA ASP A 216 -1.13 -18.46 11.58
C ASP A 216 -1.74 -19.58 10.73
N ILE A 217 -0.95 -20.63 10.46
CA ILE A 217 -1.38 -21.75 9.63
C ILE A 217 -2.45 -22.61 10.34
N GLU A 218 -2.36 -22.75 11.66
CA GLU A 218 -3.33 -23.53 12.42
C GLU A 218 -4.73 -22.92 12.37
N ALA A 219 -4.83 -21.60 12.36
CA ALA A 219 -6.10 -20.92 12.18
C ALA A 219 -6.70 -21.20 10.79
N VAL A 220 -5.88 -21.25 9.74
CA VAL A 220 -6.33 -21.59 8.38
C VAL A 220 -6.80 -23.04 8.32
N GLU A 221 -6.07 -23.99 8.87
CA GLU A 221 -6.46 -25.40 8.94
C GLU A 221 -7.79 -25.60 9.65
N LYS A 222 -8.00 -24.91 10.78
CA LYS A 222 -9.29 -24.95 11.53
C LYS A 222 -10.45 -24.41 10.68
N LEU A 223 -10.22 -23.31 9.93
CA LEU A 223 -11.24 -22.73 9.04
C LEU A 223 -11.59 -23.71 7.89
N ILE A 224 -10.60 -24.33 7.26
CA ILE A 224 -10.81 -25.32 6.19
C ILE A 224 -11.56 -26.53 6.76
N HIS A 225 -11.13 -27.06 7.91
CA HIS A 225 -11.76 -28.23 8.54
C HIS A 225 -13.23 -27.95 8.91
N GLY A 226 -13.53 -26.75 9.43
CA GLY A 226 -14.90 -26.35 9.77
C GLY A 226 -15.81 -26.03 8.58
N ASN A 227 -15.22 -25.91 7.35
CA ASN A 227 -15.93 -25.55 6.12
C ASN A 227 -15.51 -26.44 4.95
N ARG A 228 -15.41 -27.77 5.20
CA ARG A 228 -14.99 -28.73 4.19
C ARG A 228 -15.83 -28.62 2.93
N GLU A 229 -15.13 -28.66 1.78
CA GLU A 229 -15.73 -28.55 0.44
C GLU A 229 -16.53 -27.28 0.16
N GLU A 230 -16.47 -26.27 1.05
CA GLU A 230 -17.13 -24.99 0.84
C GLU A 230 -16.15 -23.88 0.45
N VAL A 231 -14.85 -24.03 0.74
CA VAL A 231 -13.83 -23.02 0.47
C VAL A 231 -13.39 -23.08 -0.98
N ALA A 232 -13.69 -22.03 -1.75
CA ALA A 232 -13.32 -21.87 -3.15
C ALA A 232 -11.87 -21.41 -3.33
N ALA A 233 -11.43 -20.45 -2.50
CA ALA A 233 -10.13 -19.84 -2.63
C ALA A 233 -9.55 -19.38 -1.28
N ILE A 234 -8.22 -19.32 -1.22
CA ILE A 234 -7.45 -18.53 -0.26
C ILE A 234 -6.80 -17.39 -1.03
N ILE A 235 -7.07 -16.14 -0.62
CA ILE A 235 -6.43 -14.94 -1.17
C ILE A 235 -5.52 -14.31 -0.13
N ILE A 236 -4.28 -13.98 -0.51
CA ILE A 236 -3.26 -13.42 0.38
C ILE A 236 -2.38 -12.38 -0.32
N GLU A 237 -2.01 -11.32 0.38
CA GLU A 237 -0.84 -10.52 0.02
C GLU A 237 0.41 -11.31 0.40
N PRO A 238 1.26 -11.76 -0.54
CA PRO A 238 2.44 -12.60 -0.21
C PRO A 238 3.46 -11.89 0.68
N VAL A 239 3.51 -10.57 0.65
CA VAL A 239 4.04 -9.68 1.68
C VAL A 239 2.95 -8.68 1.98
N ALA A 240 2.44 -8.69 3.20
CA ALA A 240 1.37 -7.77 3.55
C ALA A 240 1.89 -6.33 3.59
N GLY A 241 1.17 -5.42 2.93
CA GLY A 241 1.55 -4.01 2.81
C GLY A 241 0.56 -3.04 3.42
N ASN A 242 -0.59 -3.54 3.90
CA ASN A 242 -1.69 -2.74 4.43
C ASN A 242 -1.87 -2.87 5.97
N MET A 243 -0.89 -3.42 6.65
CA MET A 243 -0.75 -3.46 8.11
C MET A 243 0.71 -3.23 8.53
N GLY A 244 1.43 -2.47 7.72
CA GLY A 244 2.87 -2.37 7.67
C GLY A 244 3.44 -3.41 6.68
N CYS A 245 4.74 -3.33 6.38
CA CYS A 245 5.42 -4.32 5.55
C CYS A 245 5.68 -5.58 6.39
N ILE A 246 4.78 -6.55 6.34
CA ILE A 246 4.92 -7.79 7.12
C ILE A 246 5.26 -8.95 6.19
N PRO A 247 6.48 -9.53 6.30
CA PRO A 247 6.87 -10.70 5.54
C PRO A 247 6.10 -11.95 6.00
N PRO A 248 5.92 -12.95 5.13
CA PRO A 248 5.45 -14.26 5.54
C PRO A 248 6.49 -14.91 6.46
N ALA A 249 6.04 -15.59 7.50
CA ALA A 249 6.91 -16.42 8.33
C ALA A 249 7.50 -17.58 7.50
N PRO A 250 8.70 -18.05 7.82
CA PRO A 250 9.27 -19.21 7.13
C PRO A 250 8.32 -20.42 7.14
N GLY A 251 8.07 -21.01 5.98
CA GLY A 251 7.18 -22.15 5.81
C GLY A 251 5.69 -21.83 5.71
N PHE A 252 5.26 -20.57 5.97
CA PHE A 252 3.82 -20.24 5.98
C PHE A 252 3.18 -20.31 4.58
N LEU A 253 3.81 -19.76 3.55
CA LEU A 253 3.28 -19.80 2.19
C LEU A 253 3.36 -21.20 1.59
N GLU A 254 4.40 -21.98 1.90
CA GLU A 254 4.56 -23.36 1.52
C GLU A 254 3.44 -24.23 2.12
N ALA A 255 3.12 -24.02 3.39
CA ALA A 255 2.01 -24.72 4.06
C ALA A 255 0.66 -24.35 3.43
N LEU A 256 0.42 -23.05 3.12
CA LEU A 256 -0.78 -22.63 2.40
C LEU A 256 -0.88 -23.26 1.03
N ARG A 257 0.24 -23.34 0.27
CA ARG A 257 0.25 -24.02 -1.03
C ARG A 257 -0.12 -25.49 -0.90
N TYR A 258 0.49 -26.19 0.05
CA TYR A 258 0.18 -27.60 0.34
C TYR A 258 -1.30 -27.82 0.70
N LEU A 259 -1.87 -26.97 1.58
CA LEU A 259 -3.29 -27.05 1.94
C LEU A 259 -4.20 -26.79 0.73
N CYS A 260 -3.88 -25.79 -0.10
CA CYS A 260 -4.64 -25.52 -1.31
C CYS A 260 -4.63 -26.69 -2.28
N ASP A 261 -3.49 -27.35 -2.46
CA ASP A 261 -3.36 -28.51 -3.34
C ASP A 261 -4.15 -29.72 -2.80
N SER A 262 -4.03 -30.03 -1.51
CA SER A 262 -4.68 -31.17 -0.87
C SER A 262 -6.20 -31.03 -0.82
N GLU A 263 -6.72 -29.83 -0.57
CA GLU A 263 -8.14 -29.54 -0.42
C GLU A 263 -8.81 -29.03 -1.72
N LYS A 264 -8.03 -28.94 -2.81
CA LYS A 264 -8.47 -28.42 -4.13
C LYS A 264 -9.07 -27.01 -4.01
N ILE A 265 -8.38 -26.14 -3.27
CA ILE A 265 -8.70 -24.73 -3.07
C ILE A 265 -7.83 -23.91 -4.02
N VAL A 266 -8.39 -22.90 -4.67
CA VAL A 266 -7.62 -22.01 -5.55
C VAL A 266 -6.76 -21.06 -4.70
N PHE A 267 -5.44 -21.11 -4.88
CA PHE A 267 -4.50 -20.23 -4.19
C PHE A 267 -4.31 -18.96 -5.02
N ILE A 268 -4.66 -17.80 -4.44
CA ILE A 268 -4.62 -16.49 -5.11
C ILE A 268 -3.59 -15.61 -4.42
N PHE A 269 -2.56 -15.18 -5.15
CA PHE A 269 -1.68 -14.11 -4.71
C PHE A 269 -2.22 -12.75 -5.15
N ASP A 270 -2.47 -11.90 -4.17
CA ASP A 270 -2.67 -10.48 -4.43
C ASP A 270 -1.30 -9.80 -4.54
N GLU A 271 -0.83 -9.69 -5.78
CA GLU A 271 0.40 -9.00 -6.13
C GLU A 271 0.15 -7.56 -6.64
N VAL A 272 -0.96 -6.97 -6.26
CA VAL A 272 -1.25 -5.56 -6.60
C VAL A 272 -0.15 -4.62 -6.07
N MET A 273 0.46 -4.95 -4.92
CA MET A 273 1.54 -4.18 -4.32
C MET A 273 2.93 -4.75 -4.65
N THR A 274 3.08 -6.06 -4.59
CA THR A 274 4.37 -6.78 -4.68
C THR A 274 4.77 -7.12 -6.11
N GLY A 275 3.82 -7.23 -7.03
CA GLY A 275 4.04 -7.58 -8.42
C GLY A 275 4.96 -6.58 -9.11
N PHE A 276 6.00 -7.08 -9.76
CA PHE A 276 7.05 -6.29 -10.44
C PHE A 276 7.80 -5.31 -9.52
N ARG A 277 7.57 -5.38 -8.20
CA ARG A 277 8.27 -4.58 -7.19
C ARG A 277 9.38 -5.33 -6.49
N LEU A 278 9.11 -6.56 -6.06
CA LEU A 278 10.08 -7.33 -5.27
C LEU A 278 11.12 -8.05 -6.12
N ALA A 279 10.77 -8.36 -7.35
CA ALA A 279 11.58 -8.93 -8.41
C ALA A 279 10.89 -8.69 -9.76
N PRO A 280 11.53 -8.95 -10.92
CA PRO A 280 10.85 -8.93 -12.22
C PRO A 280 9.57 -9.76 -12.26
N GLY A 281 9.54 -10.94 -11.67
CA GLY A 281 8.36 -11.80 -11.53
C GLY A 281 7.57 -11.61 -10.23
N GLY A 282 7.83 -10.53 -9.49
CA GLY A 282 7.10 -10.18 -8.27
C GLY A 282 7.47 -11.02 -7.05
N ALA A 283 6.49 -11.21 -6.16
CA ALA A 283 6.68 -11.99 -4.94
C ALA A 283 6.80 -13.49 -5.23
N GLN A 284 6.17 -14.00 -6.28
CA GLN A 284 6.28 -15.40 -6.65
C GLN A 284 7.73 -15.80 -6.97
N GLU A 285 8.46 -14.96 -7.72
CA GLU A 285 9.88 -15.14 -7.99
C GLU A 285 10.70 -14.98 -6.70
N ARG A 286 10.49 -13.90 -5.95
CA ARG A 286 11.26 -13.58 -4.74
C ARG A 286 11.14 -14.65 -3.65
N LEU A 287 9.96 -15.25 -3.50
CA LEU A 287 9.64 -16.21 -2.44
C LEU A 287 9.64 -17.66 -2.94
N ASN A 288 9.82 -17.86 -4.26
CA ASN A 288 9.80 -19.19 -4.92
C ASN A 288 8.52 -19.98 -4.66
N ILE A 289 7.36 -19.31 -4.66
CA ILE A 289 6.04 -19.92 -4.48
C ILE A 289 5.14 -19.55 -5.65
N ALA A 290 4.54 -20.53 -6.33
CA ALA A 290 3.60 -20.31 -7.41
C ALA A 290 2.15 -20.34 -6.91
N ALA A 291 1.38 -19.33 -7.26
CA ALA A 291 -0.07 -19.29 -7.05
C ALA A 291 -0.82 -19.89 -8.26
N ASP A 292 -2.09 -20.24 -8.07
CA ASP A 292 -2.97 -20.67 -9.15
C ASP A 292 -3.51 -19.49 -9.95
N LEU A 293 -3.86 -18.41 -9.24
CA LEU A 293 -4.24 -17.11 -9.80
C LEU A 293 -3.43 -15.99 -9.12
N VAL A 294 -3.20 -14.93 -9.88
CA VAL A 294 -2.48 -13.74 -9.43
C VAL A 294 -3.25 -12.49 -9.82
N THR A 295 -3.27 -11.49 -8.95
CA THR A 295 -3.87 -10.18 -9.26
C THR A 295 -2.80 -9.09 -9.27
N TYR A 296 -2.91 -8.17 -10.20
CA TYR A 296 -1.98 -7.07 -10.42
C TYR A 296 -2.69 -5.71 -10.44
N GLY A 297 -1.94 -4.66 -10.17
CA GLY A 297 -2.34 -3.28 -10.24
C GLY A 297 -1.11 -2.37 -10.11
N LYS A 298 -1.32 -1.13 -9.66
CA LYS A 298 -0.24 -0.19 -9.33
C LYS A 298 0.87 -0.10 -10.40
N ILE A 299 1.97 -0.85 -10.25
CA ILE A 299 3.14 -0.80 -11.15
C ILE A 299 2.76 -1.10 -12.60
N ILE A 300 1.85 -2.06 -12.85
CA ILE A 300 1.43 -2.39 -14.23
C ILE A 300 0.71 -1.25 -14.96
N GLY A 301 0.37 -0.18 -14.25
CA GLY A 301 -0.23 1.03 -14.82
C GLY A 301 0.72 2.23 -14.85
N ALA A 302 1.89 2.14 -14.21
CA ALA A 302 2.82 3.27 -14.10
C ALA A 302 2.12 4.57 -13.62
N GLY A 303 1.12 4.46 -12.74
CA GLY A 303 0.29 5.56 -12.24
C GLY A 303 -1.06 5.74 -12.93
N MET A 304 -1.29 5.07 -14.06
CA MET A 304 -2.60 5.06 -14.72
C MET A 304 -3.53 4.00 -14.09
N PRO A 305 -4.87 4.21 -14.15
CA PRO A 305 -5.84 3.26 -13.63
C PRO A 305 -5.86 1.98 -14.48
N VAL A 306 -5.32 0.90 -13.93
CA VAL A 306 -5.31 -0.43 -14.53
C VAL A 306 -5.13 -1.49 -13.45
N GLY A 307 -5.67 -2.66 -13.70
CA GLY A 307 -5.42 -3.90 -12.99
C GLY A 307 -5.39 -5.06 -13.97
N ALA A 308 -5.01 -6.23 -13.48
CA ALA A 308 -5.09 -7.46 -14.23
C ALA A 308 -5.23 -8.65 -13.27
N PHE A 309 -5.81 -9.75 -13.75
CA PHE A 309 -5.75 -11.04 -13.08
C PHE A 309 -5.43 -12.13 -14.11
N GLY A 310 -4.69 -13.11 -13.69
CA GLY A 310 -4.24 -14.18 -14.56
C GLY A 310 -3.78 -15.40 -13.76
N GLY A 311 -3.33 -16.44 -14.46
CA GLY A 311 -2.82 -17.65 -13.84
C GLY A 311 -2.98 -18.86 -14.73
N LYS A 312 -3.20 -20.02 -14.12
CA LYS A 312 -3.30 -21.32 -14.80
C LYS A 312 -4.38 -21.31 -15.87
N LYS A 313 -4.03 -21.82 -17.05
CA LYS A 313 -4.91 -21.89 -18.23
C LYS A 313 -6.24 -22.58 -17.92
N GLU A 314 -6.21 -23.71 -17.22
CA GLU A 314 -7.39 -24.48 -16.86
C GLU A 314 -8.41 -23.68 -16.04
N ILE A 315 -7.95 -22.76 -15.18
CA ILE A 315 -8.83 -21.91 -14.40
C ILE A 315 -9.31 -20.74 -15.26
N MET A 316 -8.37 -20.05 -15.94
CA MET A 316 -8.67 -18.85 -16.73
C MET A 316 -9.63 -19.10 -17.90
N GLN A 317 -9.69 -20.32 -18.45
CA GLN A 317 -10.63 -20.70 -19.50
C GLN A 317 -12.11 -20.70 -19.08
N HIS A 318 -12.40 -20.63 -17.76
CA HIS A 318 -13.77 -20.46 -17.27
C HIS A 318 -14.31 -19.03 -17.43
N ILE A 319 -13.45 -18.04 -17.80
CA ILE A 319 -13.89 -16.66 -18.09
C ILE A 319 -14.56 -16.60 -19.47
N ALA A 320 -15.68 -15.88 -19.53
CA ALA A 320 -16.35 -15.58 -20.80
C ALA A 320 -15.40 -14.82 -21.77
N PRO A 321 -15.41 -15.10 -23.08
CA PRO A 321 -16.38 -15.90 -23.83
C PRO A 321 -16.07 -17.42 -23.89
N LEU A 322 -14.95 -17.89 -23.33
CA LEU A 322 -14.62 -19.32 -23.36
C LEU A 322 -15.49 -20.11 -22.37
N GLY A 323 -15.62 -19.62 -21.15
CA GLY A 323 -16.46 -20.20 -20.09
C GLY A 323 -17.65 -19.30 -19.74
N ASN A 324 -18.28 -19.60 -18.59
CA ASN A 324 -19.51 -18.93 -18.16
C ASN A 324 -19.30 -17.88 -17.06
N VAL A 325 -18.08 -17.72 -16.54
CA VAL A 325 -17.80 -16.70 -15.53
C VAL A 325 -17.70 -15.33 -16.20
N TYR A 326 -18.67 -14.47 -15.93
CA TYR A 326 -18.73 -13.16 -16.59
C TYR A 326 -17.83 -12.12 -15.93
N GLN A 327 -17.05 -11.45 -16.76
CA GLN A 327 -16.27 -10.26 -16.45
C GLN A 327 -16.22 -9.37 -17.68
N ALA A 328 -16.43 -8.06 -17.53
CA ALA A 328 -16.36 -7.08 -18.59
C ALA A 328 -15.96 -5.71 -18.02
N GLY A 329 -15.42 -4.84 -18.86
CA GLY A 329 -15.10 -3.46 -18.52
C GLY A 329 -14.89 -2.63 -19.78
N THR A 330 -15.63 -1.53 -19.92
CA THR A 330 -15.55 -0.64 -21.09
C THR A 330 -14.12 -0.12 -21.32
N LEU A 331 -13.38 0.16 -20.24
CA LEU A 331 -12.02 0.71 -20.31
C LEU A 331 -10.94 -0.34 -20.02
N SER A 332 -11.30 -1.63 -19.89
CA SER A 332 -10.32 -2.71 -19.76
C SER A 332 -9.48 -2.78 -21.04
N GLY A 333 -8.15 -2.76 -20.88
CA GLY A 333 -7.27 -2.68 -22.04
C GLY A 333 -7.12 -1.27 -22.64
N ASN A 334 -7.46 -0.22 -21.87
CA ASN A 334 -7.32 1.17 -22.30
C ASN A 334 -5.91 1.47 -22.82
N PRO A 335 -5.76 2.03 -24.04
CA PRO A 335 -4.47 2.19 -24.69
C PRO A 335 -3.51 3.11 -23.92
N ILE A 336 -4.02 4.13 -23.21
CA ILE A 336 -3.18 5.06 -22.47
C ILE A 336 -2.63 4.39 -21.20
N ALA A 337 -3.47 3.63 -20.48
CA ALA A 337 -3.05 2.89 -19.31
C ALA A 337 -2.08 1.75 -19.68
N LEU A 338 -2.35 1.04 -20.78
CA LEU A 338 -1.50 -0.03 -21.25
C LEU A 338 -0.13 0.45 -21.74
N ILE A 339 -0.07 1.53 -22.53
CA ILE A 339 1.24 2.02 -23.01
C ILE A 339 2.12 2.52 -21.87
N ALA A 340 1.50 3.14 -20.85
CA ALA A 340 2.21 3.56 -19.65
C ALA A 340 2.82 2.35 -18.91
N GLY A 341 2.00 1.34 -18.63
CA GLY A 341 2.43 0.12 -17.94
C GLY A 341 3.41 -0.71 -18.76
N TYR A 342 3.15 -0.90 -20.04
CA TYR A 342 4.03 -1.62 -20.97
C TYR A 342 5.43 -1.01 -20.99
N THR A 343 5.50 0.32 -21.14
CA THR A 343 6.79 1.05 -21.16
C THR A 343 7.54 0.86 -19.84
N LEU A 344 6.86 0.97 -18.69
CA LEU A 344 7.49 0.78 -17.39
C LEU A 344 7.99 -0.66 -17.21
N LEU A 345 7.13 -1.66 -17.48
CA LEU A 345 7.49 -3.08 -17.33
C LEU A 345 8.64 -3.49 -18.26
N LYS A 346 8.67 -2.95 -19.49
CA LYS A 346 9.77 -3.18 -20.42
C LYS A 346 11.09 -2.67 -19.84
N VAL A 347 11.12 -1.45 -19.29
CA VAL A 347 12.31 -0.91 -18.63
C VAL A 347 12.75 -1.80 -17.46
N LEU A 348 11.82 -2.23 -16.60
CA LEU A 348 12.14 -3.11 -15.47
C LEU A 348 12.69 -4.46 -15.91
N LYS A 349 12.12 -5.06 -16.96
CA LYS A 349 12.58 -6.33 -17.54
C LYS A 349 13.99 -6.23 -18.14
N GLU A 350 14.25 -5.16 -18.88
CA GLU A 350 15.51 -4.94 -19.57
C GLU A 350 16.63 -4.50 -18.62
N ASN A 351 16.30 -4.01 -17.41
CA ASN A 351 17.26 -3.49 -16.44
C ASN A 351 17.09 -4.13 -15.05
N PRO A 352 17.34 -5.43 -14.87
CA PRO A 352 17.12 -6.13 -13.60
C PRO A 352 17.99 -5.62 -12.45
N LEU A 353 19.10 -4.92 -12.72
CA LEU A 353 19.96 -4.29 -11.70
C LEU A 353 19.21 -3.23 -10.87
N ILE A 354 18.11 -2.67 -11.38
CA ILE A 354 17.24 -1.74 -10.64
C ILE A 354 16.80 -2.36 -9.30
N TYR A 355 16.52 -3.66 -9.26
CA TYR A 355 16.10 -4.32 -8.01
C TYR A 355 17.21 -4.39 -6.96
N ASN A 356 18.47 -4.55 -7.39
CA ASN A 356 19.62 -4.49 -6.49
C ASN A 356 19.81 -3.07 -5.94
N GLU A 357 19.70 -2.05 -6.78
CA GLU A 357 19.77 -0.65 -6.37
C GLU A 357 18.66 -0.30 -5.36
N LEU A 358 17.45 -0.77 -5.59
CA LEU A 358 16.32 -0.60 -4.67
C LEU A 358 16.57 -1.30 -3.33
N GLU A 359 17.11 -2.51 -3.35
CA GLU A 359 17.47 -3.27 -2.14
C GLU A 359 18.55 -2.54 -1.33
N GLU A 360 19.60 -2.04 -1.98
CA GLU A 360 20.69 -1.29 -1.36
C GLU A 360 20.20 0.01 -0.73
N LYS A 361 19.41 0.81 -1.45
CA LYS A 361 18.81 2.05 -0.94
C LYS A 361 17.93 1.80 0.27
N THR A 362 17.08 0.76 0.19
CA THR A 362 16.19 0.41 1.30
C THR A 362 16.97 -0.11 2.51
N ASN A 363 18.05 -0.87 2.27
CA ASN A 363 18.93 -1.33 3.34
C ASN A 363 19.65 -0.16 4.03
N SER A 364 20.16 0.81 3.24
CA SER A 364 20.79 2.03 3.78
C SER A 364 19.82 2.82 4.65
N LEU A 365 18.58 3.00 4.20
CA LEU A 365 17.53 3.65 4.97
C LEU A 365 17.22 2.85 6.27
N HIS A 366 17.07 1.53 6.18
CA HIS A 366 16.82 0.65 7.33
C HIS A 366 17.92 0.78 8.37
N GLN A 367 19.18 0.58 7.98
CA GLN A 367 20.32 0.65 8.90
C GLN A 367 20.45 2.05 9.53
N GLY A 368 20.26 3.10 8.73
CA GLY A 368 20.32 4.48 9.21
C GLY A 368 19.22 4.79 10.22
N MET A 369 17.96 4.44 9.93
CA MET A 369 16.83 4.61 10.85
C MET A 369 17.03 3.81 12.15
N THR A 370 17.49 2.56 12.05
CA THR A 370 17.81 1.73 13.22
C THR A 370 18.83 2.41 14.12
N ARG A 371 19.90 2.96 13.54
CA ARG A 371 20.93 3.71 14.30
C ARG A 371 20.34 4.94 14.98
N VAL A 372 19.59 5.76 14.24
CA VAL A 372 18.96 6.96 14.79
C VAL A 372 18.04 6.63 15.97
N PHE A 373 17.21 5.60 15.85
CA PHE A 373 16.32 5.19 16.95
C PHE A 373 17.08 4.61 18.14
N GLN A 374 18.13 3.81 17.92
CA GLN A 374 18.97 3.26 18.99
C GLN A 374 19.72 4.36 19.76
N GLU A 375 20.31 5.32 19.07
CA GLU A 375 21.02 6.45 19.68
C GLU A 375 20.08 7.32 20.54
N MET A 376 18.81 7.40 20.18
CA MET A 376 17.77 8.14 20.91
C MET A 376 17.02 7.28 21.95
N GLY A 377 17.36 5.99 22.10
CA GLY A 377 16.71 5.09 23.04
C GLY A 377 15.26 4.77 22.73
N ILE A 378 14.86 4.81 21.43
CA ILE A 378 13.48 4.61 20.98
C ILE A 378 13.22 3.16 20.65
N ASP A 379 12.16 2.63 21.27
CA ASP A 379 11.66 1.29 20.98
C ASP A 379 11.12 1.24 19.54
N HIS A 380 11.67 0.35 18.72
CA HIS A 380 11.28 0.21 17.34
C HIS A 380 11.43 -1.21 16.80
N THR A 381 10.61 -1.54 15.83
CA THR A 381 10.74 -2.71 14.96
C THR A 381 10.61 -2.22 13.51
N ILE A 382 11.57 -2.58 12.68
CA ILE A 382 11.55 -2.24 11.25
C ILE A 382 11.42 -3.53 10.46
N ASN A 383 10.35 -3.64 9.68
CA ASN A 383 10.16 -4.72 8.71
C ASN A 383 10.52 -4.24 7.32
N ARG A 384 11.15 -5.10 6.52
CA ARG A 384 11.58 -4.78 5.17
C ARG A 384 11.56 -6.01 4.24
N VAL A 385 11.04 -5.83 3.02
CA VAL A 385 11.17 -6.78 1.92
C VAL A 385 11.39 -6.02 0.62
N GLY A 386 12.54 -6.21 -0.02
CA GLY A 386 12.91 -5.45 -1.22
C GLY A 386 12.88 -3.94 -0.96
N SER A 387 12.13 -3.22 -1.79
CA SER A 387 11.94 -1.76 -1.68
C SER A 387 10.69 -1.34 -0.86
N MET A 388 10.17 -2.24 -0.06
CA MET A 388 9.07 -2.03 0.88
C MET A 388 9.63 -2.04 2.31
N ILE A 389 9.28 -1.04 3.12
CA ILE A 389 9.74 -0.91 4.51
C ILE A 389 8.64 -0.33 5.38
N SER A 390 8.56 -0.73 6.63
CA SER A 390 7.70 -0.10 7.64
C SER A 390 8.40 0.03 8.98
N ILE A 391 8.04 1.06 9.73
CA ILE A 391 8.59 1.35 11.06
C ILE A 391 7.45 1.31 12.06
N HIS A 392 7.61 0.47 13.07
CA HIS A 392 6.67 0.31 14.18
C HIS A 392 7.37 0.70 15.49
N PHE A 393 6.76 1.60 16.25
CA PHE A 393 7.31 2.03 17.54
C PHE A 393 6.92 1.04 18.65
N THR A 394 7.63 -0.09 18.69
CA THR A 394 7.48 -1.19 19.65
C THR A 394 8.75 -2.03 19.73
N LYS A 395 9.02 -2.64 20.88
CA LYS A 395 10.10 -3.64 21.05
C LYS A 395 9.75 -5.02 20.50
N ASN A 396 8.44 -5.27 20.35
CA ASN A 396 7.96 -6.60 19.98
C ASN A 396 8.05 -6.82 18.47
N PRO A 397 8.33 -8.03 18.00
CA PRO A 397 8.22 -8.37 16.59
C PRO A 397 6.82 -8.08 16.07
N VAL A 398 6.74 -7.49 14.88
CA VAL A 398 5.48 -7.19 14.18
C VAL A 398 5.33 -8.20 13.06
N ILE A 399 4.45 -9.17 13.25
CA ILE A 399 4.29 -10.35 12.39
C ILE A 399 2.87 -10.54 11.84
N ASN A 400 1.90 -9.77 12.34
CA ASN A 400 0.50 -9.79 11.92
C ASN A 400 -0.20 -8.49 12.34
N PHE A 401 -1.49 -8.36 12.00
CA PHE A 401 -2.27 -7.17 12.33
C PHE A 401 -2.36 -6.88 13.84
N ALA A 402 -2.57 -7.91 14.66
CA ALA A 402 -2.67 -7.74 16.12
C ALA A 402 -1.38 -7.15 16.72
N THR A 403 -0.21 -7.63 16.27
CA THR A 403 1.09 -7.11 16.72
C THR A 403 1.41 -5.73 16.16
N ALA A 404 0.92 -5.37 14.96
CA ALA A 404 1.03 -4.01 14.42
C ALA A 404 0.13 -3.02 15.17
N ALA A 405 -1.06 -3.45 15.58
CA ALA A 405 -2.05 -2.59 16.23
C ALA A 405 -1.63 -2.10 17.63
N ILE A 406 -0.81 -2.87 18.34
CA ILE A 406 -0.31 -2.51 19.68
C ILE A 406 0.92 -1.60 19.67
N ALA A 407 1.48 -1.26 18.50
CA ALA A 407 2.57 -0.30 18.38
C ALA A 407 2.11 1.12 18.82
N ASN A 408 3.07 1.96 19.21
CA ASN A 408 2.77 3.33 19.66
C ASN A 408 2.38 4.25 18.49
N ASN A 409 1.12 4.19 18.08
CA ASN A 409 0.59 4.98 16.97
C ASN A 409 0.53 6.49 17.29
N GLU A 410 0.40 6.87 18.56
CA GLU A 410 0.44 8.29 18.97
C GLU A 410 1.84 8.88 18.78
N PHE A 411 2.88 8.08 19.04
CA PHE A 411 4.25 8.50 18.73
C PHE A 411 4.47 8.62 17.22
N PHE A 412 3.92 7.69 16.43
CA PHE A 412 3.98 7.77 14.97
C PHE A 412 3.35 9.07 14.45
N LYS A 413 2.21 9.53 14.99
CA LYS A 413 1.58 10.80 14.60
C LYS A 413 2.53 11.98 14.78
N LYS A 414 3.18 12.08 15.94
CA LYS A 414 4.15 13.15 16.21
C LYS A 414 5.33 13.08 15.24
N PHE A 415 5.88 11.87 15.03
CA PHE A 415 6.98 11.64 14.11
C PHE A 415 6.61 12.00 12.67
N PHE A 416 5.43 11.58 12.20
CA PHE A 416 4.91 11.93 10.88
C PHE A 416 4.91 13.45 10.63
N HIS A 417 4.34 14.24 11.56
CA HIS A 417 4.26 15.69 11.41
C HIS A 417 5.63 16.37 11.50
N ALA A 418 6.51 15.90 12.35
CA ALA A 418 7.86 16.42 12.47
C ALA A 418 8.70 16.15 11.21
N MET A 419 8.53 14.97 10.59
CA MET A 419 9.15 14.60 9.31
C MET A 419 8.56 15.43 8.16
N LEU A 420 7.23 15.57 8.10
CA LEU A 420 6.55 16.36 7.06
C LEU A 420 7.03 17.82 7.07
N LYS A 421 7.15 18.42 8.25
CA LYS A 421 7.69 19.79 8.44
C LYS A 421 9.12 19.93 7.91
N ARG A 422 9.90 18.85 7.88
CA ARG A 422 11.28 18.80 7.37
C ARG A 422 11.39 18.36 5.91
N GLY A 423 10.26 18.34 5.20
CA GLY A 423 10.22 17.98 3.78
C GLY A 423 10.35 16.49 3.51
N ILE A 424 9.96 15.63 4.44
CA ILE A 424 9.88 14.18 4.25
C ILE A 424 8.42 13.74 4.32
N TYR A 425 7.87 13.25 3.21
CA TYR A 425 6.48 12.83 3.14
C TYR A 425 6.37 11.32 3.35
N LEU A 426 6.00 10.92 4.57
CA LEU A 426 5.71 9.53 4.94
C LEU A 426 4.24 9.20 4.65
N PRO A 427 3.87 7.91 4.50
CA PRO A 427 2.47 7.52 4.50
C PRO A 427 1.74 7.99 5.78
N PRO A 428 0.53 8.57 5.66
CA PRO A 428 -0.18 9.18 6.80
C PRO A 428 -0.92 8.14 7.67
N SER A 429 -0.29 7.00 7.93
CA SER A 429 -0.76 5.95 8.83
C SER A 429 0.40 5.01 9.20
N ALA A 430 0.48 4.61 10.47
CA ALA A 430 1.44 3.63 10.95
C ALA A 430 1.25 2.22 10.35
N PHE A 431 0.07 1.96 9.76
CA PHE A 431 -0.26 0.70 9.09
C PHE A 431 0.14 0.67 7.62
N GLU A 432 0.65 1.76 7.07
CA GLU A 432 1.04 1.81 5.67
C GLU A 432 2.51 1.48 5.47
N THR A 433 2.78 0.80 4.38
CA THR A 433 4.15 0.56 3.90
C THR A 433 4.73 1.82 3.28
N TRP A 434 6.00 2.11 3.56
CA TRP A 434 6.78 3.09 2.82
C TRP A 434 7.39 2.43 1.60
N PHE A 435 7.45 3.16 0.49
CA PHE A 435 8.01 2.68 -0.76
C PHE A 435 9.29 3.43 -1.12
N VAL A 436 10.38 2.71 -1.26
CA VAL A 436 11.63 3.27 -1.78
C VAL A 436 11.58 3.21 -3.30
N GLY A 437 11.68 4.36 -3.95
CA GLY A 437 11.75 4.47 -5.41
C GLY A 437 13.18 4.56 -5.91
N ASN A 438 13.43 4.14 -7.16
CA ASN A 438 14.78 4.15 -7.72
C ASN A 438 15.33 5.56 -7.94
N ALA A 439 14.46 6.56 -8.06
CA ALA A 439 14.85 7.96 -8.19
C ALA A 439 15.43 8.59 -6.91
N LEU A 440 15.27 7.95 -5.72
CA LEU A 440 15.91 8.41 -4.49
C LEU A 440 17.43 8.33 -4.64
N SER A 441 18.12 9.43 -4.34
CA SER A 441 19.58 9.47 -4.27
C SER A 441 20.08 9.08 -2.87
N THR A 442 21.38 8.85 -2.75
CA THR A 442 22.05 8.66 -1.45
C THR A 442 21.87 9.90 -0.56
N ASP A 443 21.96 11.09 -1.15
CA ASP A 443 21.79 12.36 -0.43
C ASP A 443 20.35 12.52 0.09
N ASP A 444 19.33 12.06 -0.66
CA ASP A 444 17.93 12.05 -0.17
C ASP A 444 17.77 11.14 1.04
N ILE A 445 18.46 10.00 1.04
CA ILE A 445 18.45 9.08 2.20
C ILE A 445 19.12 9.74 3.40
N HIS A 446 20.30 10.38 3.21
CA HIS A 446 20.99 11.12 4.28
C HIS A 446 20.10 12.25 4.81
N GLN A 447 19.49 13.06 3.93
CA GLN A 447 18.55 14.12 4.34
C GLN A 447 17.37 13.55 5.15
N THR A 448 16.88 12.35 4.78
CA THR A 448 15.79 11.69 5.51
C THR A 448 16.24 11.26 6.92
N LEU A 449 17.46 10.75 7.07
CA LEU A 449 18.02 10.34 8.35
C LEU A 449 18.30 11.55 9.27
N ASP A 450 18.81 12.64 8.71
CA ASP A 450 19.02 13.89 9.44
C ASP A 450 17.68 14.46 9.91
N ALA A 451 16.68 14.49 9.03
CA ALA A 451 15.33 14.90 9.37
C ALA A 451 14.71 14.03 10.48
N ALA A 452 14.95 12.71 10.46
CA ALA A 452 14.48 11.80 11.50
C ALA A 452 15.13 12.12 12.85
N ASN A 453 16.46 12.29 12.89
CA ASN A 453 17.20 12.63 14.10
C ASN A 453 16.70 13.98 14.71
N GLU A 454 16.56 15.01 13.88
CA GLU A 454 16.02 16.30 14.32
C GLU A 454 14.56 16.22 14.78
N SER A 455 13.74 15.44 14.06
CA SER A 455 12.32 15.22 14.42
C SER A 455 12.19 14.58 15.80
N LEU A 456 13.03 13.60 16.10
CA LEU A 456 13.01 12.92 17.39
C LEU A 456 13.46 13.85 18.51
N ARG A 457 14.48 14.69 18.30
CA ARG A 457 14.91 15.71 19.28
C ARG A 457 13.84 16.76 19.55
N GLU A 458 12.96 17.03 18.57
CA GLU A 458 11.82 17.97 18.76
C GLU A 458 10.68 17.33 19.55
N ILE A 459 10.49 16.01 19.44
CA ILE A 459 9.39 15.25 20.07
C ILE A 459 9.69 14.98 21.56
N PHE A 460 10.96 14.78 21.90
CA PHE A 460 11.47 14.53 23.27
C PHE A 460 12.00 15.78 23.92
#